data_b936a8791209d30c7e53426e4d274e9f
#
_entry.id   b936a8791209d30c7e53426e4d274e9f
#
_cell.length_a   1.000
_cell.length_b   1.000
_cell.length_c   1.000
_cell.angle_alpha   90.00
_cell.angle_beta   90.00
_cell.angle_gamma   90.00
#
_symmetry.space_group_name_H-M   'P 1'
#
loop_
_entity.id
_entity.type
_entity.pdbx_description
1 polymer ?
#
loop_
_entity_poly.entity_id
_entity_poly.type
_entity_poly.pdbx_seq_one_letter_code
_entity_poly.pdbx_strand_id
1 'polypeptide(L)'
;MKSILVIGLGRFGRHITRKFLEEGNSVLAVEKNEGRADNAINILPDIQIADATNETFIKSLGVNNFDLCVVAIGDNFQSALEITVLLKDFGAKYILARACRDVHRKLLLRNGADHVVYAEREMAERLAIKYGSKNIFDYIELTPEVAICEVRSEERRVGKECRSRWSPYH
;
A
#
# COMPACT_ATOMS: atom_id res chain seq x y z
N MET A 1 -7.83 -4.55 16.22
CA MET A 1 -6.51 -5.19 16.04
C MET A 1 -6.63 -6.19 14.90
N LYS A 2 -5.87 -6.00 13.81
CA LYS A 2 -5.85 -6.91 12.66
C LYS A 2 -4.57 -7.73 12.68
N SER A 3 -4.61 -8.94 12.11
CA SER A 3 -3.44 -9.78 11.87
C SER A 3 -2.94 -9.54 10.44
N ILE A 4 -1.69 -9.10 10.29
CA ILE A 4 -1.13 -8.66 9.00
C ILE A 4 0.14 -9.43 8.70
N LEU A 5 0.23 -9.98 7.50
CA LEU A 5 1.46 -10.56 6.96
C LEU A 5 2.11 -9.58 5.99
N VAL A 6 3.38 -9.23 6.20
CA VAL A 6 4.14 -8.37 5.27
C VAL A 6 5.30 -9.15 4.68
N ILE A 7 5.36 -9.26 3.35
CA ILE A 7 6.40 -9.97 2.62
C ILE A 7 7.30 -8.96 1.90
N GLY A 8 8.56 -8.91 2.31
CA GLY A 8 9.58 -7.99 1.83
C GLY A 8 9.76 -6.77 2.74
N LEU A 9 10.96 -6.64 3.34
CA LEU A 9 11.34 -5.53 4.22
C LEU A 9 12.26 -4.51 3.52
N GLY A 10 11.99 -4.24 2.25
CA GLY A 10 12.55 -3.10 1.54
C GLY A 10 12.11 -1.77 2.18
N ARG A 11 12.45 -0.63 1.58
CA ARG A 11 12.05 0.69 2.10
C ARG A 11 10.56 0.80 2.39
N PHE A 12 9.72 0.46 1.41
CA PHE A 12 8.26 0.49 1.54
C PHE A 12 7.77 -0.48 2.62
N GLY A 13 8.23 -1.75 2.59
CA GLY A 13 7.81 -2.78 3.54
C GLY A 13 8.10 -2.38 5.00
N ARG A 14 9.30 -1.87 5.29
CA ARG A 14 9.64 -1.39 6.65
C ARG A 14 8.77 -0.23 7.11
N HIS A 15 8.48 0.74 6.23
CA HIS A 15 7.64 1.87 6.61
C HIS A 15 6.20 1.45 6.89
N ILE A 16 5.61 0.62 6.03
CA ILE A 16 4.22 0.18 6.20
C ILE A 16 4.09 -0.73 7.44
N THR A 17 5.05 -1.62 7.68
CA THR A 17 5.07 -2.50 8.85
C THR A 17 5.12 -1.69 10.14
N ARG A 18 6.03 -0.72 10.23
CA ARG A 18 6.13 0.17 11.39
C ARG A 18 4.79 0.87 11.64
N LYS A 19 4.17 1.40 10.60
CA LYS A 19 2.91 2.12 10.72
C LYS A 19 1.77 1.21 11.20
N PHE A 20 1.69 -0.02 10.71
CA PHE A 20 0.71 -0.98 11.21
C PHE A 20 0.89 -1.32 12.69
N LEU A 21 2.13 -1.45 13.16
CA LEU A 21 2.43 -1.66 14.58
C LEU A 21 2.04 -0.45 15.42
N GLU A 22 2.36 0.77 14.97
CA GLU A 22 1.95 2.01 15.64
C GLU A 22 0.42 2.13 15.77
N GLU A 23 -0.33 1.65 14.80
CA GLU A 23 -1.80 1.59 14.82
C GLU A 23 -2.35 0.39 15.66
N GLY A 24 -1.47 -0.33 16.36
CA GLY A 24 -1.88 -1.42 17.26
C GLY A 24 -2.25 -2.74 16.58
N ASN A 25 -1.78 -2.98 15.35
CA ASN A 25 -2.00 -4.25 14.68
C ASN A 25 -0.89 -5.26 14.98
N SER A 26 -1.20 -6.56 14.88
CA SER A 26 -0.21 -7.63 14.94
C SER A 26 0.38 -7.83 13.54
N VAL A 27 1.70 -7.82 13.42
CA VAL A 27 2.38 -7.95 12.12
C VAL A 27 3.43 -9.05 12.17
N LEU A 28 3.33 -10.03 11.27
CA LEU A 28 4.39 -10.96 10.93
C LEU A 28 5.08 -10.47 9.65
N ALA A 29 6.39 -10.28 9.69
CA ALA A 29 7.17 -9.90 8.53
C ALA A 29 7.99 -11.08 8.00
N VAL A 30 8.08 -11.23 6.68
CA VAL A 30 8.91 -12.22 5.99
C VAL A 30 9.90 -11.49 5.09
N GLU A 31 11.18 -11.78 5.24
CA GLU A 31 12.26 -11.24 4.40
C GLU A 31 13.22 -12.36 4.02
N LYS A 32 13.63 -12.36 2.74
CA LYS A 32 14.60 -13.35 2.23
C LYS A 32 16.05 -12.98 2.56
N ASN A 33 16.35 -11.69 2.61
CA ASN A 33 17.70 -11.18 2.83
C ASN A 33 17.95 -10.95 4.31
N GLU A 34 18.91 -11.71 4.90
CA GLU A 34 19.28 -11.61 6.31
C GLU A 34 19.71 -10.19 6.72
N GLY A 35 20.53 -9.52 5.91
CA GLY A 35 20.98 -8.16 6.22
C GLY A 35 19.84 -7.12 6.24
N ARG A 36 18.76 -7.34 5.46
CA ARG A 36 17.55 -6.50 5.54
C ARG A 36 16.71 -6.82 6.78
N ALA A 37 16.65 -8.08 7.17
CA ALA A 37 15.97 -8.52 8.37
C ALA A 37 16.67 -7.99 9.62
N ASP A 38 18.00 -8.10 9.74
CA ASP A 38 18.80 -7.60 10.85
C ASP A 38 18.63 -6.09 11.05
N ASN A 39 18.59 -5.33 9.96
CA ASN A 39 18.34 -3.88 10.02
C ASN A 39 16.93 -3.51 10.51
N ALA A 40 16.00 -4.46 10.51
CA ALA A 40 14.61 -4.26 10.92
C ALA A 40 14.31 -4.86 12.32
N ILE A 41 15.17 -5.71 12.86
CA ILE A 41 14.93 -6.49 14.10
C ILE A 41 14.65 -5.60 15.32
N ASN A 42 15.26 -4.41 15.38
CA ASN A 42 15.04 -3.45 16.46
C ASN A 42 13.68 -2.73 16.40
N ILE A 43 12.97 -2.89 15.29
CA ILE A 43 11.73 -2.16 15.01
C ILE A 43 10.55 -3.12 14.94
N LEU A 44 10.82 -4.36 14.54
CA LEU A 44 9.80 -5.38 14.25
C LEU A 44 10.00 -6.58 15.18
N PRO A 45 9.01 -6.90 16.02
CA PRO A 45 9.14 -8.00 16.99
C PRO A 45 9.14 -9.38 16.33
N ASP A 46 8.43 -9.54 15.21
CA ASP A 46 8.23 -10.84 14.57
C ASP A 46 8.70 -10.81 13.10
N ILE A 47 9.91 -11.27 12.86
CA ILE A 47 10.50 -11.41 11.52
C ILE A 47 10.86 -12.87 11.28
N GLN A 48 10.45 -13.40 10.13
CA GLN A 48 10.91 -14.69 9.63
C GLN A 48 11.83 -14.48 8.43
N ILE A 49 13.02 -15.08 8.47
CA ILE A 49 13.95 -15.08 7.35
C ILE A 49 13.65 -16.30 6.49
N ALA A 50 13.02 -16.07 5.34
CA ALA A 50 12.62 -17.13 4.42
C ALA A 50 12.35 -16.60 3.00
N ASP A 51 12.43 -17.51 2.03
CA ASP A 51 12.03 -17.23 0.65
C ASP A 51 10.53 -17.48 0.48
N ALA A 52 9.76 -16.42 0.34
CA ALA A 52 8.32 -16.49 0.17
C ALA A 52 7.88 -16.99 -1.24
N THR A 53 8.79 -17.21 -2.18
CA THR A 53 8.47 -17.90 -3.44
C THR A 53 8.36 -19.42 -3.25
N ASN A 54 8.77 -19.93 -2.07
CA ASN A 54 8.63 -21.34 -1.74
C ASN A 54 7.19 -21.65 -1.31
N GLU A 55 6.49 -22.44 -2.11
CA GLU A 55 5.10 -22.83 -1.89
C GLU A 55 4.89 -23.52 -0.52
N THR A 56 5.81 -24.43 -0.14
CA THR A 56 5.73 -25.15 1.14
C THR A 56 5.82 -24.18 2.31
N PHE A 57 6.66 -23.14 2.22
CA PHE A 57 6.78 -22.12 3.23
C PHE A 57 5.49 -21.29 3.34
N ILE A 58 4.94 -20.78 2.24
CA ILE A 58 3.68 -20.02 2.23
C ILE A 58 2.54 -20.84 2.82
N LYS A 59 2.45 -22.11 2.46
CA LYS A 59 1.46 -23.04 3.02
C LYS A 59 1.61 -23.18 4.54
N SER A 60 2.83 -23.26 5.05
CA SER A 60 3.10 -23.40 6.50
C SER A 60 2.72 -22.15 7.30
N LEU A 61 2.67 -20.97 6.68
CA LEU A 61 2.28 -19.71 7.34
C LEU A 61 0.78 -19.65 7.71
N GLY A 62 -0.06 -20.45 7.07
CA GLY A 62 -1.50 -20.37 7.29
C GLY A 62 -2.07 -19.02 6.88
N VAL A 63 -1.82 -18.60 5.65
CA VAL A 63 -2.11 -17.25 5.13
C VAL A 63 -3.58 -16.83 5.24
N ASN A 64 -4.48 -17.80 5.27
CA ASN A 64 -5.93 -17.61 5.48
C ASN A 64 -6.29 -17.07 6.90
N ASN A 65 -5.37 -17.12 7.86
CA ASN A 65 -5.56 -16.58 9.20
C ASN A 65 -5.27 -15.08 9.29
N PHE A 66 -4.56 -14.53 8.30
CA PHE A 66 -4.29 -13.10 8.26
C PHE A 66 -5.45 -12.31 7.65
N ASP A 67 -5.71 -11.13 8.19
CA ASP A 67 -6.73 -10.22 7.66
C ASP A 67 -6.24 -9.46 6.44
N LEU A 68 -4.91 -9.28 6.33
CA LEU A 68 -4.25 -8.58 5.23
C LEU A 68 -2.89 -9.23 4.96
N CYS A 69 -2.62 -9.52 3.70
CA CYS A 69 -1.30 -9.91 3.21
C CYS A 69 -0.75 -8.80 2.32
N VAL A 70 0.45 -8.29 2.63
CA VAL A 70 1.11 -7.21 1.90
C VAL A 70 2.33 -7.76 1.17
N VAL A 71 2.34 -7.68 -0.16
CA VAL A 71 3.50 -8.00 -1.00
C VAL A 71 4.26 -6.70 -1.29
N ALA A 72 5.30 -6.42 -0.50
CA ALA A 72 6.05 -5.17 -0.51
C ALA A 72 7.35 -5.22 -1.35
N ILE A 73 7.48 -6.22 -2.23
CA ILE A 73 8.65 -6.43 -3.09
C ILE A 73 8.56 -5.50 -4.30
N GLY A 74 9.60 -4.70 -4.52
CA GLY A 74 9.63 -3.74 -5.63
C GLY A 74 10.76 -3.96 -6.63
N ASP A 75 11.83 -4.63 -6.22
CA ASP A 75 13.05 -4.88 -7.00
C ASP A 75 12.97 -6.15 -7.88
N ASN A 76 12.10 -7.10 -7.52
CA ASN A 76 11.89 -8.33 -8.26
C ASN A 76 10.39 -8.55 -8.51
N PHE A 77 9.93 -8.15 -9.70
CA PHE A 77 8.53 -8.28 -10.09
C PHE A 77 8.08 -9.74 -10.22
N GLN A 78 8.94 -10.62 -10.73
CA GLN A 78 8.63 -12.04 -10.88
C GLN A 78 8.28 -12.64 -9.51
N SER A 79 9.15 -12.46 -8.51
CA SER A 79 8.88 -12.94 -7.16
C SER A 79 7.61 -12.33 -6.56
N ALA A 80 7.36 -11.02 -6.78
CA ALA A 80 6.14 -10.38 -6.32
C ALA A 80 4.87 -11.01 -6.93
N LEU A 81 4.92 -11.34 -8.22
CA LEU A 81 3.82 -11.98 -8.92
C LEU A 81 3.60 -13.42 -8.44
N GLU A 82 4.65 -14.23 -8.36
CA GLU A 82 4.60 -15.62 -7.85
C GLU A 82 4.00 -15.67 -6.44
N ILE A 83 4.49 -14.82 -5.54
CA ILE A 83 3.99 -14.74 -4.17
C ILE A 83 2.52 -14.33 -4.14
N THR A 84 2.10 -13.38 -4.99
CA THR A 84 0.70 -12.95 -5.06
C THR A 84 -0.21 -14.09 -5.46
N VAL A 85 0.19 -14.89 -6.46
CA VAL A 85 -0.55 -16.09 -6.89
C VAL A 85 -0.63 -17.10 -5.75
N LEU A 86 0.50 -17.44 -5.13
CA LEU A 86 0.53 -18.39 -4.00
C LEU A 86 -0.37 -17.96 -2.84
N LEU A 87 -0.32 -16.67 -2.46
CA LEU A 87 -1.20 -16.14 -1.42
C LEU A 87 -2.68 -16.31 -1.77
N LYS A 88 -3.05 -16.07 -3.03
CA LYS A 88 -4.42 -16.25 -3.51
C LYS A 88 -4.85 -17.70 -3.48
N ASP A 89 -4.00 -18.60 -3.96
CA ASP A 89 -4.27 -20.06 -4.02
C ASP A 89 -4.43 -20.64 -2.60
N PHE A 90 -3.67 -20.15 -1.62
CA PHE A 90 -3.78 -20.58 -0.21
C PHE A 90 -4.82 -19.79 0.59
N GLY A 91 -5.67 -19.01 -0.06
CA GLY A 91 -6.87 -18.43 0.55
C GLY A 91 -6.61 -17.18 1.40
N ALA A 92 -5.63 -16.36 1.07
CA ALA A 92 -5.46 -15.04 1.69
C ALA A 92 -6.74 -14.21 1.53
N LYS A 93 -7.21 -13.59 2.62
CA LYS A 93 -8.47 -12.83 2.65
C LYS A 93 -8.41 -11.54 1.84
N TYR A 94 -7.28 -10.84 1.94
CA TYR A 94 -7.05 -9.59 1.20
C TYR A 94 -5.57 -9.44 0.90
N ILE A 95 -5.24 -9.18 -0.36
CA ILE A 95 -3.88 -9.06 -0.84
C ILE A 95 -3.64 -7.65 -1.36
N LEU A 96 -2.74 -6.93 -0.68
CA LEU A 96 -2.21 -5.65 -1.10
C LEU A 96 -0.83 -5.86 -1.73
N ALA A 97 -0.65 -5.52 -2.98
CA ALA A 97 0.64 -5.65 -3.65
C ALA A 97 1.23 -4.29 -4.04
N ARG A 98 2.54 -4.17 -4.04
CA ARG A 98 3.25 -2.99 -4.53
C ARG A 98 3.63 -3.18 -6.00
N ALA A 99 3.36 -2.17 -6.82
CA ALA A 99 3.84 -2.08 -8.19
C ALA A 99 4.84 -0.93 -8.34
N CYS A 100 5.78 -1.06 -9.29
CA CYS A 100 6.72 -0.02 -9.69
C CYS A 100 6.49 0.45 -11.14
N ARG A 101 5.52 -0.15 -11.86
CA ARG A 101 5.16 0.16 -13.25
C ARG A 101 3.69 -0.15 -13.49
N ASP A 102 3.05 0.58 -14.42
CA ASP A 102 1.62 0.37 -14.75
C ASP A 102 1.31 -1.05 -15.24
N VAL A 103 2.22 -1.66 -16.01
CA VAL A 103 2.04 -3.04 -16.48
C VAL A 103 2.08 -4.02 -15.30
N HIS A 104 2.94 -3.79 -14.29
CA HIS A 104 2.99 -4.62 -13.07
C HIS A 104 1.67 -4.54 -12.29
N ARG A 105 1.10 -3.33 -12.15
CA ARG A 105 -0.20 -3.13 -11.51
C ARG A 105 -1.29 -3.97 -12.18
N LYS A 106 -1.38 -3.92 -13.52
CA LYS A 106 -2.36 -4.69 -14.27
C LYS A 106 -2.19 -6.20 -14.09
N LEU A 107 -0.94 -6.69 -14.09
CA LEU A 107 -0.65 -8.12 -13.92
C LEU A 107 -0.94 -8.59 -12.50
N LEU A 108 -0.56 -7.85 -11.47
CA LEU A 108 -0.84 -8.20 -10.07
C LEU A 108 -2.35 -8.28 -9.80
N LEU A 109 -3.14 -7.31 -10.28
CA LEU A 109 -4.60 -7.34 -10.14
C LEU A 109 -5.23 -8.54 -10.83
N ARG A 110 -4.76 -8.89 -12.04
CA ARG A 110 -5.28 -10.05 -12.78
C ARG A 110 -4.91 -11.39 -12.14
N ASN A 111 -3.83 -11.42 -11.35
CA ASN A 111 -3.30 -12.63 -10.74
C ASN A 111 -3.59 -12.73 -9.23
N GLY A 112 -4.58 -12.00 -8.74
CA GLY A 112 -5.14 -12.24 -7.41
C GLY A 112 -4.91 -11.16 -6.37
N ALA A 113 -4.17 -10.07 -6.65
CA ALA A 113 -4.13 -8.92 -5.77
C ALA A 113 -5.49 -8.22 -5.74
N ASP A 114 -6.00 -7.95 -4.54
CA ASP A 114 -7.26 -7.22 -4.35
C ASP A 114 -7.05 -5.71 -4.51
N HIS A 115 -5.86 -5.23 -4.10
CA HIS A 115 -5.44 -3.85 -4.31
C HIS A 115 -3.95 -3.76 -4.66
N VAL A 116 -3.60 -2.80 -5.50
CA VAL A 116 -2.20 -2.57 -5.89
C VAL A 116 -1.85 -1.10 -5.74
N VAL A 117 -0.82 -0.84 -4.94
CA VAL A 117 -0.26 0.49 -4.68
C VAL A 117 0.92 0.74 -5.61
N TYR A 118 0.89 1.86 -6.29
CA TYR A 118 2.04 2.43 -7.00
C TYR A 118 2.48 3.71 -6.27
N ALA A 119 3.17 3.51 -5.14
CA ALA A 119 3.43 4.56 -4.16
C ALA A 119 4.13 5.80 -4.75
N GLU A 120 5.11 5.60 -5.64
CA GLU A 120 5.85 6.70 -6.26
C GLU A 120 4.96 7.55 -7.17
N ARG A 121 4.06 6.93 -7.94
CA ARG A 121 3.12 7.61 -8.82
C ARG A 121 2.05 8.35 -8.03
N GLU A 122 1.39 7.65 -7.11
CA GLU A 122 0.32 8.22 -6.29
C GLU A 122 0.83 9.41 -5.47
N MET A 123 2.04 9.30 -4.93
CA MET A 123 2.67 10.41 -4.22
C MET A 123 3.04 11.57 -5.15
N ALA A 124 3.57 11.28 -6.35
CA ALA A 124 3.93 12.31 -7.33
C ALA A 124 2.68 13.08 -7.81
N GLU A 125 1.58 12.38 -8.10
CA GLU A 125 0.30 12.98 -8.47
C GLU A 125 -0.22 13.89 -7.34
N ARG A 126 -0.22 13.40 -6.11
CA ARG A 126 -0.62 14.19 -4.94
C ARG A 126 0.23 15.45 -4.74
N LEU A 127 1.56 15.32 -4.86
CA LEU A 127 2.49 16.46 -4.72
C LEU A 127 2.33 17.46 -5.87
N ALA A 128 2.12 16.98 -7.11
CA ALA A 128 1.89 17.85 -8.26
C ALA A 128 0.64 18.71 -8.08
N ILE A 129 -0.46 18.14 -7.59
CA ILE A 129 -1.69 18.86 -7.28
C ILE A 129 -1.45 19.87 -6.14
N LYS A 130 -0.84 19.40 -5.03
CA LYS A 130 -0.61 20.23 -3.84
C LYS A 130 0.28 21.43 -4.13
N TYR A 131 1.37 21.27 -4.85
CA TYR A 131 2.34 22.33 -5.10
C TYR A 131 2.18 23.01 -6.46
N GLY A 132 1.46 22.40 -7.40
CA GLY A 132 1.15 23.01 -8.70
C GLY A 132 -0.03 23.97 -8.66
N SER A 133 -0.90 23.89 -7.68
CA SER A 133 -2.08 24.73 -7.52
C SER A 133 -1.83 25.82 -6.48
N LYS A 134 -2.08 27.09 -6.83
CA LYS A 134 -1.87 28.23 -5.91
C LYS A 134 -2.73 28.21 -4.65
N ASN A 135 -3.88 27.50 -4.68
CA ASN A 135 -4.91 27.57 -3.65
C ASN A 135 -5.23 26.24 -2.97
N ILE A 136 -4.54 25.14 -3.31
CA ILE A 136 -4.77 23.83 -2.71
C ILE A 136 -3.65 23.53 -1.73
N PHE A 137 -4.00 23.35 -0.44
CA PHE A 137 -3.05 23.01 0.63
C PHE A 137 -2.90 21.51 0.85
N ASP A 138 -4.00 20.77 0.70
CA ASP A 138 -3.97 19.30 0.72
C ASP A 138 -5.05 18.72 -0.20
N TYR A 139 -4.80 17.49 -0.67
CA TYR A 139 -5.65 16.79 -1.61
C TYR A 139 -5.70 15.32 -1.26
N ILE A 140 -6.90 14.80 -1.09
CA ILE A 140 -7.15 13.38 -0.83
C ILE A 140 -8.20 12.91 -1.83
N GLU A 141 -7.82 12.03 -2.75
CA GLU A 141 -8.74 11.37 -3.65
C GLU A 141 -9.47 10.24 -2.90
N LEU A 142 -10.81 10.29 -2.90
CA LEU A 142 -11.66 9.25 -2.30
C LEU A 142 -12.11 8.25 -3.35
N THR A 143 -12.44 8.74 -4.55
CA THR A 143 -12.79 7.94 -5.72
C THR A 143 -12.30 8.70 -6.97
N PRO A 144 -12.26 8.06 -8.17
CA PRO A 144 -11.92 8.75 -9.42
C PRO A 144 -12.77 10.01 -9.69
N GLU A 145 -13.96 10.10 -9.06
CA GLU A 145 -14.92 11.19 -9.28
C GLU A 145 -15.02 12.14 -8.08
N VAL A 146 -14.42 11.80 -6.93
CA VAL A 146 -14.58 12.55 -5.67
C VAL A 146 -13.26 12.70 -4.94
N ALA A 147 -12.89 13.94 -4.62
CA ALA A 147 -11.73 14.27 -3.83
C ALA A 147 -12.06 15.30 -2.75
N ILE A 148 -11.33 15.24 -1.64
CA ILE A 148 -11.33 16.28 -0.60
C ILE A 148 -10.14 17.18 -0.83
N CYS A 149 -10.38 18.48 -0.94
CA CYS A 149 -9.31 19.49 -1.06
C CYS A 149 -9.39 20.47 0.10
N GLU A 150 -8.26 20.75 0.73
CA GLU A 150 -8.11 21.90 1.59
C GLU A 150 -7.74 23.12 0.72
N VAL A 151 -8.63 24.12 0.67
CA VAL A 151 -8.48 25.30 -0.20
C VAL A 151 -8.42 26.55 0.66
N ARG A 152 -7.48 27.45 0.38
CA ARG A 152 -7.44 28.80 0.95
C ARG A 152 -8.46 29.67 0.22
N SER A 153 -9.54 30.10 0.89
CA SER A 153 -10.39 31.15 0.35
C SER A 153 -9.79 32.50 0.72
N GLU A 154 -9.33 33.25 -0.27
CA GLU A 154 -8.89 34.64 -0.04
C GLU A 154 -10.06 35.62 0.13
N GLU A 155 -11.30 35.17 -0.06
CA GLU A 155 -12.49 35.99 0.14
C GLU A 155 -13.15 35.70 1.48
N ARG A 156 -13.03 36.64 2.40
CA ARG A 156 -13.89 36.80 3.57
C ARG A 156 -15.30 37.22 3.11
N ARG A 157 -16.10 36.30 2.58
CA ARG A 157 -17.51 36.52 2.42
C ARG A 157 -18.27 36.10 3.67
N VAL A 158 -18.61 37.08 4.48
CA VAL A 158 -19.58 36.95 5.54
C VAL A 158 -20.94 36.64 4.91
N GLY A 159 -21.42 35.41 5.12
CA GLY A 159 -22.83 35.06 4.93
C GLY A 159 -23.32 34.96 3.48
N LYS A 160 -23.20 33.76 2.89
CA LYS A 160 -24.20 33.10 2.06
C LYS A 160 -23.72 31.69 1.71
N GLU A 161 -24.62 30.72 1.86
CA GLU A 161 -24.38 29.30 1.59
C GLU A 161 -23.78 29.08 0.20
N CYS A 162 -22.59 28.50 0.12
CA CYS A 162 -21.99 28.07 -1.14
C CYS A 162 -22.59 26.73 -1.55
N ARG A 163 -23.66 26.76 -2.35
CA ARG A 163 -24.02 25.69 -3.26
C ARG A 163 -23.25 25.90 -4.57
N SER A 164 -22.00 25.51 -4.66
CA SER A 164 -21.28 25.43 -5.93
C SER A 164 -21.28 23.98 -6.42
N ARG A 165 -22.16 23.73 -7.36
CA ARG A 165 -22.13 22.55 -8.22
C ARG A 165 -21.00 22.78 -9.22
N TRP A 166 -19.87 22.14 -9.04
CA TRP A 166 -18.84 22.09 -10.06
C TRP A 166 -19.27 21.12 -11.15
N SER A 167 -19.53 21.63 -12.35
CA SER A 167 -19.66 20.85 -13.58
C SER A 167 -18.33 20.92 -14.32
N PRO A 168 -17.75 19.78 -14.74
CA PRO A 168 -16.44 19.77 -15.42
C PRO A 168 -16.50 20.07 -16.92
N TYR A 169 -17.61 20.65 -17.44
CA TYR A 169 -17.75 21.01 -18.86
C TYR A 169 -18.17 22.46 -19.01
N HIS A 170 -17.19 23.28 -19.29
CA HIS A 170 -17.20 24.39 -20.23
C HIS A 170 -15.79 24.70 -20.67
#